data_c38bbe50fa236cdd0aa315be295870a7
#
_entry.id   c38bbe50fa236cdd0aa315be295870a7
#
_cell.length_a   1.000
_cell.length_b   1.000
_cell.length_c   1.000
_cell.angle_alpha   90.00
_cell.angle_beta   90.00
_cell.angle_gamma   90.00
#
_symmetry.space_group_name_H-M   'P 1'
#
loop_
_entity.id
_entity.type
_entity.pdbx_description
1 polymer ?
#
loop_
_entity_poly.entity_id
_entity_poly.type
_entity_poly.pdbx_seq_one_letter_code
_entity_poly.pdbx_strand_id
1 'polypeptide(L)'
;LGASQRIFELLDEPPEIATADATTDPDLVGTVEFQDVRFTYADRTEEVLGGIDLMVRTGEMVALVGPSGAGKTTLVQLIPRFYDASSGRVLVDGIDVREQDIARLRARMAAVPQQVELFSGTVADNLRVAKADATDSELVAACRAANAHDFITEFPDGYGTVVGERGIKLSGGQRQRVAIARALLADPSILILDEATSSLDAESEALVQSALEVLMQGRTTIVIAHRLSTVRKADRLVVLAEGRIVEQGTHDRLLAQDGLYAELYGRQLEA
;
A
#
# COMPACT_ATOMS: atom_id res chain seq x y z
N LEU A 1 41.97 -1.35 1.56
CA LEU A 1 41.59 -0.68 2.83
C LEU A 1 40.45 0.31 2.65
N GLY A 2 40.40 1.15 1.60
CA GLY A 2 39.31 2.15 1.46
C GLY A 2 37.92 1.58 1.19
N ALA A 3 37.78 0.47 0.46
CA ALA A 3 36.46 -0.13 0.16
C ALA A 3 35.84 -0.78 1.41
N SER A 4 36.65 -1.38 2.28
CA SER A 4 36.16 -1.98 3.54
C SER A 4 35.74 -0.91 4.53
N GLN A 5 36.45 0.22 4.60
CA GLN A 5 36.10 1.33 5.49
C GLN A 5 34.74 1.94 5.13
N ARG A 6 34.44 2.11 3.83
CA ARG A 6 33.14 2.62 3.36
C ARG A 6 31.97 1.68 3.69
N ILE A 7 32.22 0.36 3.71
CA ILE A 7 31.20 -0.62 4.12
C ILE A 7 30.90 -0.48 5.61
N PHE A 8 31.93 -0.32 6.45
CA PHE A 8 31.72 -0.11 7.90
C PHE A 8 31.05 1.23 8.20
N GLU A 9 31.42 2.30 7.50
CA GLU A 9 30.74 3.60 7.62
C GLU A 9 29.23 3.49 7.30
N LEU A 10 28.85 2.72 6.27
CA LEU A 10 27.45 2.45 5.93
C LEU A 10 26.72 1.57 6.96
N LEU A 11 27.44 0.60 7.57
CA LEU A 11 26.86 -0.27 8.59
C LEU A 11 26.66 0.44 9.93
N ASP A 12 27.51 1.43 10.21
CA ASP A 12 27.49 2.24 11.44
C ASP A 12 26.56 3.47 11.31
N GLU A 13 25.99 3.73 10.11
CA GLU A 13 25.06 4.83 9.91
C GLU A 13 23.77 4.58 10.70
N PRO A 14 23.41 5.45 11.64
CA PRO A 14 22.21 5.27 12.42
C PRO A 14 20.96 5.33 11.52
N PRO A 15 19.92 4.53 11.80
CA PRO A 15 18.69 4.62 11.05
C PRO A 15 18.09 6.02 11.17
N GLU A 16 17.66 6.59 10.05
CA GLU A 16 17.06 7.94 9.98
C GLU A 16 15.82 8.04 10.88
N ILE A 17 15.09 6.94 11.03
CA ILE A 17 13.92 6.84 11.89
C ILE A 17 14.20 5.84 13.01
N ALA A 18 14.30 6.34 14.24
CA ALA A 18 14.50 5.50 15.42
C ALA A 18 13.20 4.81 15.85
N THR A 19 13.31 3.54 16.23
CA THR A 19 12.21 2.79 16.86
C THR A 19 12.00 3.30 18.29
N ALA A 20 10.74 3.52 18.68
CA ALA A 20 10.42 3.79 20.08
C ALA A 20 10.47 2.48 20.90
N ASP A 21 10.91 2.59 22.17
CA ASP A 21 10.74 1.51 23.15
C ASP A 21 9.26 1.45 23.59
N ALA A 22 8.40 1.00 22.69
CA ALA A 22 6.96 0.99 22.92
C ALA A 22 6.57 -0.14 23.88
N THR A 23 5.92 0.24 24.98
CA THR A 23 5.42 -0.69 26.01
C THR A 23 3.95 -1.05 25.84
N THR A 24 3.24 -0.39 24.92
CA THR A 24 1.79 -0.55 24.77
C THR A 24 1.49 -1.24 23.45
N ASP A 25 0.81 -2.37 23.53
CA ASP A 25 0.28 -3.12 22.40
C ASP A 25 -1.26 -2.99 22.45
N PRO A 26 -1.86 -1.99 21.78
CA PRO A 26 -3.32 -1.87 21.77
C PRO A 26 -3.93 -3.02 20.98
N ASP A 27 -5.11 -3.47 21.40
CA ASP A 27 -5.97 -4.32 20.57
C ASP A 27 -6.27 -3.57 19.27
N LEU A 28 -5.62 -3.97 18.19
CA LEU A 28 -5.61 -3.18 16.98
C LEU A 28 -6.85 -3.43 16.15
N VAL A 29 -7.52 -2.36 15.95
CA VAL A 29 -8.79 -2.28 15.23
C VAL A 29 -8.58 -1.78 13.79
N GLY A 30 -7.42 -1.14 13.52
CA GLY A 30 -7.02 -0.66 12.20
C GLY A 30 -7.59 0.71 11.85
N THR A 31 -7.74 1.62 12.82
CA THR A 31 -8.05 3.02 12.52
C THR A 31 -6.81 3.80 12.12
N VAL A 32 -6.96 4.77 11.21
CA VAL A 32 -5.87 5.69 10.82
C VAL A 32 -6.39 7.12 10.93
N GLU A 33 -5.64 7.99 11.61
CA GLU A 33 -6.00 9.40 11.77
C GLU A 33 -4.83 10.31 11.48
N PHE A 34 -5.08 11.36 10.71
CA PHE A 34 -4.16 12.47 10.45
C PHE A 34 -4.70 13.71 11.15
N GLN A 35 -3.89 14.37 11.96
CA GLN A 35 -4.23 15.58 12.72
C GLN A 35 -3.29 16.73 12.34
N ASP A 36 -3.79 17.71 11.58
CA ASP A 36 -3.05 18.87 11.01
C ASP A 36 -1.67 18.45 10.43
N VAL A 37 -1.64 17.36 9.66
CA VAL A 37 -0.39 16.79 9.17
C VAL A 37 0.18 17.66 8.06
N ARG A 38 1.45 18.09 8.26
CA ARG A 38 2.25 18.80 7.27
C ARG A 38 3.50 18.01 6.98
N PHE A 39 3.96 18.08 5.74
CA PHE A 39 5.14 17.35 5.34
C PHE A 39 5.93 18.07 4.23
N THR A 40 7.25 18.10 4.43
CA THR A 40 8.23 18.57 3.47
C THR A 40 9.37 17.55 3.39
N TYR A 41 9.76 17.12 2.20
CA TYR A 41 10.93 16.25 2.03
C TYR A 41 12.22 16.98 2.39
N ALA A 42 13.20 16.27 2.98
CA ALA A 42 14.46 16.86 3.45
C ALA A 42 15.27 17.57 2.34
N ASP A 43 15.13 17.12 1.09
CA ASP A 43 15.79 17.66 -0.09
C ASP A 43 15.01 18.79 -0.79
N ARG A 44 13.86 19.20 -0.24
CA ARG A 44 12.95 20.20 -0.81
C ARG A 44 12.63 21.30 0.20
N THR A 45 12.25 22.46 -0.33
CA THR A 45 11.76 23.60 0.47
C THR A 45 10.23 23.74 0.40
N GLU A 46 9.60 23.09 -0.57
CA GLU A 46 8.14 23.18 -0.77
C GLU A 46 7.41 22.16 0.09
N GLU A 47 6.36 22.62 0.75
CA GLU A 47 5.45 21.78 1.54
C GLU A 47 4.64 20.88 0.59
N VAL A 48 4.72 19.57 0.78
CA VAL A 48 3.99 18.58 -0.03
C VAL A 48 2.62 18.28 0.55
N LEU A 49 2.48 18.33 1.88
CA LEU A 49 1.21 18.22 2.60
C LEU A 49 1.05 19.42 3.52
N GLY A 50 -0.06 20.14 3.40
CA GLY A 50 -0.30 21.43 4.03
C GLY A 50 -1.48 21.42 5.00
N GLY A 51 -1.43 20.63 6.08
CA GLY A 51 -2.50 20.56 7.09
C GLY A 51 -3.59 19.57 6.68
N ILE A 52 -3.29 18.30 6.74
CA ILE A 52 -4.23 17.21 6.46
C ILE A 52 -4.92 16.78 7.74
N ASP A 53 -6.25 16.86 7.76
CA ASP A 53 -7.13 16.27 8.76
C ASP A 53 -7.97 15.18 8.10
N LEU A 54 -7.73 13.92 8.49
CA LEU A 54 -8.42 12.77 7.92
C LEU A 54 -8.52 11.65 8.95
N MET A 55 -9.73 11.13 9.16
CA MET A 55 -9.96 9.91 9.93
C MET A 55 -10.45 8.82 9.00
N VAL A 56 -9.78 7.65 9.01
CA VAL A 56 -10.21 6.42 8.35
C VAL A 56 -10.64 5.43 9.41
N ARG A 57 -11.89 4.97 9.32
CA ARG A 57 -12.47 4.07 10.32
C ARG A 57 -12.10 2.63 10.02
N THR A 58 -12.15 1.78 11.04
CA THR A 58 -11.98 0.33 10.88
C THR A 58 -12.91 -0.21 9.81
N GLY A 59 -12.34 -0.99 8.89
CA GLY A 59 -13.08 -1.63 7.80
C GLY A 59 -13.57 -0.66 6.71
N GLU A 60 -13.28 0.65 6.83
CA GLU A 60 -13.65 1.64 5.81
C GLU A 60 -12.68 1.55 4.62
N MET A 61 -13.21 1.60 3.41
CA MET A 61 -12.43 1.77 2.18
C MET A 61 -12.44 3.24 1.76
N VAL A 62 -11.30 3.90 1.92
CA VAL A 62 -11.09 5.29 1.48
C VAL A 62 -10.26 5.33 0.21
N ALA A 63 -10.79 5.97 -0.83
CA ALA A 63 -10.06 6.19 -2.07
C ALA A 63 -9.52 7.63 -2.14
N LEU A 64 -8.20 7.74 -2.32
CA LEU A 64 -7.51 9.00 -2.55
C LEU A 64 -7.50 9.32 -4.04
N VAL A 65 -8.05 10.46 -4.41
CA VAL A 65 -8.18 10.95 -5.79
C VAL A 65 -7.50 12.31 -5.91
N GLY A 66 -7.04 12.67 -7.08
CA GLY A 66 -6.43 13.99 -7.32
C GLY A 66 -5.37 13.95 -8.41
N PRO A 67 -4.93 15.11 -8.90
CA PRO A 67 -3.91 15.20 -9.95
C PRO A 67 -2.58 14.58 -9.52
N SER A 68 -1.70 14.33 -10.50
CA SER A 68 -0.32 13.92 -10.21
C SER A 68 0.38 14.99 -9.37
N GLY A 69 1.16 14.57 -8.38
CA GLY A 69 1.85 15.50 -7.47
C GLY A 69 0.98 16.09 -6.35
N ALA A 70 -0.30 15.73 -6.23
CA ALA A 70 -1.18 16.25 -5.17
C ALA A 70 -0.82 15.80 -3.73
N GLY A 71 0.18 14.92 -3.55
CA GLY A 71 0.61 14.43 -2.23
C GLY A 71 0.01 13.08 -1.83
N LYS A 72 -0.76 12.38 -2.69
CA LYS A 72 -1.41 11.10 -2.36
C LYS A 72 -0.44 10.02 -1.88
N THR A 73 0.63 9.77 -2.64
CA THR A 73 1.66 8.78 -2.30
C THR A 73 2.38 9.17 -1.00
N THR A 74 2.71 10.44 -0.83
CA THR A 74 3.34 10.95 0.39
C THR A 74 2.44 10.71 1.61
N LEU A 75 1.14 10.99 1.49
CA LEU A 75 0.18 10.78 2.57
C LEU A 75 0.16 9.33 3.05
N VAL A 76 0.08 8.37 2.13
CA VAL A 76 0.03 6.94 2.51
C VAL A 76 1.36 6.43 3.05
N GLN A 77 2.50 7.02 2.66
CA GLN A 77 3.82 6.65 3.15
C GLN A 77 4.08 7.07 4.61
N LEU A 78 3.34 8.04 5.13
CA LEU A 78 3.42 8.44 6.54
C LEU A 78 2.78 7.40 7.47
N ILE A 79 1.83 6.59 6.99
CA ILE A 79 1.14 5.60 7.83
C ILE A 79 2.11 4.50 8.32
N PRO A 80 2.89 3.82 7.45
CA PRO A 80 3.90 2.85 7.87
C PRO A 80 5.18 3.52 8.41
N ARG A 81 5.14 4.85 8.60
CA ARG A 81 6.27 5.64 9.05
C ARG A 81 7.52 5.42 8.19
N PHE A 82 7.38 5.57 6.85
CA PHE A 82 8.53 5.70 5.96
C PHE A 82 9.17 7.09 6.08
N TYR A 83 8.38 8.06 6.52
CA TYR A 83 8.78 9.41 6.87
C TYR A 83 8.03 9.85 8.13
N ASP A 84 8.63 10.72 8.92
CA ASP A 84 7.93 11.42 10.00
C ASP A 84 7.30 12.72 9.49
N ALA A 85 6.09 13.04 9.94
CA ALA A 85 5.46 14.31 9.62
C ALA A 85 6.29 15.49 10.12
N SER A 86 6.42 16.55 9.31
CA SER A 86 7.14 17.78 9.69
C SER A 86 6.43 18.52 10.82
N SER A 87 5.09 18.47 10.86
CA SER A 87 4.25 18.89 11.99
C SER A 87 2.93 18.11 11.97
N GLY A 88 2.17 18.19 13.06
CA GLY A 88 0.96 17.40 13.27
C GLY A 88 1.27 15.97 13.69
N ARG A 89 0.28 15.09 13.59
CA ARG A 89 0.36 13.70 14.06
C ARG A 89 -0.32 12.74 13.09
N VAL A 90 0.29 11.56 12.93
CA VAL A 90 -0.35 10.40 12.31
C VAL A 90 -0.56 9.37 13.39
N LEU A 91 -1.82 8.98 13.62
CA LEU A 91 -2.16 8.01 14.64
C LEU A 91 -2.68 6.73 13.97
N VAL A 92 -2.26 5.60 14.50
CA VAL A 92 -2.81 4.29 14.18
C VAL A 92 -3.36 3.71 15.47
N ASP A 93 -4.66 3.42 15.48
CA ASP A 93 -5.41 2.99 16.66
C ASP A 93 -5.28 3.95 17.86
N GLY A 94 -5.28 5.26 17.55
CA GLY A 94 -5.21 6.34 18.53
C GLY A 94 -3.81 6.61 19.09
N ILE A 95 -2.77 5.88 18.67
CA ILE A 95 -1.38 6.07 19.11
C ILE A 95 -0.57 6.68 17.96
N ASP A 96 0.21 7.72 18.27
CA ASP A 96 1.12 8.34 17.30
C ASP A 96 2.13 7.29 16.77
N VAL A 97 2.28 7.21 15.45
CA VAL A 97 3.20 6.25 14.81
C VAL A 97 4.65 6.43 15.29
N ARG A 98 5.01 7.61 15.78
CA ARG A 98 6.35 7.90 16.35
C ARG A 98 6.56 7.26 17.73
N GLU A 99 5.48 6.93 18.43
CA GLU A 99 5.48 6.31 19.76
C GLU A 99 5.32 4.79 19.69
N GLN A 100 5.18 4.22 18.49
CA GLN A 100 5.00 2.79 18.27
C GLN A 100 6.32 2.10 17.86
N ASP A 101 6.46 0.83 18.20
CA ASP A 101 7.50 -0.02 17.61
C ASP A 101 7.25 -0.19 16.10
N ILE A 102 8.23 0.19 15.30
CA ILE A 102 8.10 0.22 13.83
C ILE A 102 7.84 -1.18 13.25
N ALA A 103 8.49 -2.21 13.79
CA ALA A 103 8.31 -3.56 13.27
C ALA A 103 6.90 -4.07 13.55
N ARG A 104 6.36 -3.81 14.73
CA ARG A 104 4.99 -4.13 15.10
C ARG A 104 3.97 -3.33 14.30
N LEU A 105 4.19 -2.02 14.14
CA LEU A 105 3.34 -1.16 13.33
C LEU A 105 3.24 -1.71 11.89
N ARG A 106 4.39 -1.99 11.26
CA ARG A 106 4.45 -2.48 9.88
C ARG A 106 3.95 -3.91 9.71
N ALA A 107 4.11 -4.77 10.72
CA ALA A 107 3.60 -6.16 10.68
C ALA A 107 2.06 -6.23 10.54
N ARG A 108 1.36 -5.16 10.83
CA ARG A 108 -0.11 -5.05 10.76
C ARG A 108 -0.63 -4.40 9.50
N MET A 109 0.29 -3.99 8.65
CA MET A 109 0.02 -3.32 7.40
C MET A 109 0.51 -4.16 6.24
N ALA A 110 -0.20 -4.12 5.14
CA ALA A 110 0.32 -4.60 3.88
C ALA A 110 0.15 -3.51 2.82
N ALA A 111 1.13 -3.42 1.94
CA ALA A 111 1.07 -2.54 0.79
C ALA A 111 1.15 -3.36 -0.50
N VAL A 112 0.26 -3.07 -1.44
CA VAL A 112 0.35 -3.57 -2.81
C VAL A 112 0.71 -2.38 -3.70
N PRO A 113 2.00 -2.26 -4.10
CA PRO A 113 2.46 -1.14 -4.90
C PRO A 113 2.02 -1.27 -6.36
N GLN A 114 2.04 -0.14 -7.07
CA GLN A 114 1.80 -0.06 -8.51
C GLN A 114 2.75 -0.98 -9.31
N GLN A 115 4.03 -0.92 -9.01
CA GLN A 115 5.05 -1.76 -9.62
C GLN A 115 5.52 -2.79 -8.60
N VAL A 116 5.23 -4.07 -8.90
CA VAL A 116 5.62 -5.18 -8.06
C VAL A 116 6.97 -5.72 -8.50
N GLU A 117 7.92 -5.67 -7.59
CA GLU A 117 9.20 -6.34 -7.74
C GLU A 117 9.23 -7.65 -6.94
N LEU A 118 9.90 -8.64 -7.53
CA LEU A 118 10.12 -9.91 -6.88
C LEU A 118 11.60 -10.02 -6.49
N PHE A 119 11.82 -10.53 -5.28
CA PHE A 119 13.16 -10.86 -4.83
C PHE A 119 13.70 -12.05 -5.61
N SER A 120 15.02 -12.08 -5.85
CA SER A 120 15.68 -13.25 -6.42
C SER A 120 15.57 -14.43 -5.45
N GLY A 121 14.91 -15.50 -5.89
CA GLY A 121 14.61 -16.68 -5.09
C GLY A 121 13.43 -17.45 -5.67
N THR A 122 12.93 -18.45 -4.97
CA THR A 122 11.77 -19.20 -5.40
C THR A 122 10.45 -18.40 -5.21
N VAL A 123 9.38 -18.86 -5.85
CA VAL A 123 8.04 -18.32 -5.56
C VAL A 123 7.70 -18.46 -4.08
N ALA A 124 8.00 -19.60 -3.47
CA ALA A 124 7.81 -19.84 -2.05
C ALA A 124 8.59 -18.87 -1.16
N ASP A 125 9.88 -18.59 -1.48
CA ASP A 125 10.70 -17.61 -0.75
C ASP A 125 10.07 -16.23 -0.84
N ASN A 126 9.62 -15.85 -2.02
CA ASN A 126 8.93 -14.58 -2.23
C ASN A 126 7.66 -14.43 -1.41
N LEU A 127 6.89 -15.49 -1.23
CA LEU A 127 5.68 -15.48 -0.39
C LEU A 127 6.05 -15.42 1.10
N ARG A 128 7.08 -16.16 1.53
CA ARG A 128 7.54 -16.19 2.92
C ARG A 128 8.18 -14.89 3.41
N VAL A 129 8.48 -13.94 2.53
CA VAL A 129 8.84 -12.58 2.95
C VAL A 129 7.74 -11.96 3.83
N ALA A 130 6.47 -12.28 3.59
CA ALA A 130 5.35 -11.75 4.37
C ALA A 130 5.14 -12.50 5.71
N LYS A 131 5.45 -13.81 5.73
CA LYS A 131 5.32 -14.67 6.91
C LYS A 131 6.36 -15.78 6.81
N ALA A 132 7.48 -15.63 7.51
CA ALA A 132 8.64 -16.51 7.39
C ALA A 132 8.37 -17.97 7.75
N ASP A 133 7.48 -18.21 8.72
CA ASP A 133 7.06 -19.52 9.22
C ASP A 133 5.83 -20.09 8.51
N ALA A 134 5.38 -19.48 7.40
CA ALA A 134 4.23 -19.95 6.65
C ALA A 134 4.43 -21.38 6.14
N THR A 135 3.46 -22.22 6.44
CA THR A 135 3.39 -23.60 5.94
C THR A 135 3.05 -23.61 4.44
N ASP A 136 3.39 -24.70 3.75
CA ASP A 136 3.05 -24.85 2.33
C ASP A 136 1.53 -24.79 2.09
N SER A 137 0.73 -25.27 3.02
CA SER A 137 -0.73 -25.18 2.94
C SER A 137 -1.23 -23.72 3.01
N GLU A 138 -0.62 -22.87 3.84
CA GLU A 138 -0.93 -21.43 3.90
C GLU A 138 -0.51 -20.72 2.61
N LEU A 139 0.67 -21.05 2.05
CA LEU A 139 1.10 -20.53 0.77
C LEU A 139 0.09 -20.85 -0.33
N VAL A 140 -0.34 -22.11 -0.42
CA VAL A 140 -1.33 -22.56 -1.41
C VAL A 140 -2.67 -21.86 -1.21
N ALA A 141 -3.15 -21.73 0.03
CA ALA A 141 -4.40 -21.04 0.33
C ALA A 141 -4.38 -19.58 -0.09
N ALA A 142 -3.31 -18.84 0.27
CA ALA A 142 -3.12 -17.44 -0.12
C ALA A 142 -3.03 -17.28 -1.65
N CYS A 143 -2.30 -18.16 -2.34
CA CYS A 143 -2.19 -18.13 -3.79
C CYS A 143 -3.50 -18.47 -4.50
N ARG A 144 -4.32 -19.37 -3.96
CA ARG A 144 -5.67 -19.64 -4.52
C ARG A 144 -6.57 -18.42 -4.37
N ALA A 145 -6.57 -17.79 -3.20
CA ALA A 145 -7.35 -16.58 -2.95
C ALA A 145 -6.90 -15.39 -3.83
N ALA A 146 -5.60 -15.35 -4.19
CA ALA A 146 -5.02 -14.35 -5.10
C ALA A 146 -5.09 -14.74 -6.60
N ASN A 147 -5.77 -15.83 -6.98
CA ASN A 147 -5.76 -16.36 -8.34
C ASN A 147 -4.35 -16.62 -8.90
N ALA A 148 -3.38 -16.97 -8.03
CA ALA A 148 -1.99 -17.21 -8.40
C ALA A 148 -1.63 -18.69 -8.47
N HIS A 149 -2.39 -19.58 -7.81
CA HIS A 149 -2.05 -21.00 -7.67
C HIS A 149 -1.90 -21.70 -9.01
N ASP A 150 -2.83 -21.51 -9.93
CA ASP A 150 -2.91 -22.27 -11.17
C ASP A 150 -1.67 -22.01 -12.04
N PHE A 151 -1.32 -20.75 -12.32
CA PHE A 151 -0.15 -20.45 -13.12
C PHE A 151 1.17 -20.86 -12.44
N ILE A 152 1.23 -20.84 -11.07
CA ILE A 152 2.41 -21.31 -10.34
C ILE A 152 2.61 -22.82 -10.53
N THR A 153 1.53 -23.58 -10.51
CA THR A 153 1.59 -25.05 -10.68
C THR A 153 1.85 -25.50 -12.11
N GLU A 154 1.67 -24.61 -13.10
CA GLU A 154 2.07 -24.85 -14.49
C GLU A 154 3.59 -24.81 -14.70
N PHE A 155 4.35 -24.19 -13.79
CA PHE A 155 5.81 -24.21 -13.87
C PHE A 155 6.35 -25.60 -13.50
N PRO A 156 7.47 -26.04 -14.13
CA PRO A 156 8.04 -27.36 -13.86
C PRO A 156 8.32 -27.63 -12.38
N ASP A 157 8.78 -26.62 -11.63
CA ASP A 157 9.13 -26.71 -10.22
C ASP A 157 8.05 -26.12 -9.30
N GLY A 158 6.89 -25.73 -9.84
CA GLY A 158 5.79 -25.14 -9.08
C GLY A 158 6.23 -23.99 -8.17
N TYR A 159 5.96 -24.07 -6.88
CA TYR A 159 6.39 -23.09 -5.88
C TYR A 159 7.90 -23.02 -5.68
N GLY A 160 8.67 -24.05 -6.09
CA GLY A 160 10.13 -24.05 -6.11
C GLY A 160 10.74 -23.34 -7.31
N THR A 161 9.94 -22.85 -8.24
CA THR A 161 10.43 -22.13 -9.42
C THR A 161 11.13 -20.84 -9.02
N VAL A 162 12.38 -20.67 -9.50
CA VAL A 162 13.17 -19.45 -9.27
C VAL A 162 12.65 -18.32 -10.14
N VAL A 163 12.37 -17.18 -9.51
CA VAL A 163 11.85 -15.95 -10.14
C VAL A 163 12.76 -14.76 -9.81
N GLY A 164 12.48 -13.61 -10.40
CA GLY A 164 13.28 -12.39 -10.23
C GLY A 164 14.35 -12.24 -11.32
N GLU A 165 15.43 -11.48 -11.04
CA GLU A 165 16.42 -11.11 -12.06
C GLU A 165 17.12 -12.31 -12.71
N ARG A 166 17.30 -13.42 -11.98
CA ARG A 166 18.03 -14.64 -12.42
C ARG A 166 17.12 -15.82 -12.73
N GLY A 167 15.80 -15.63 -12.69
CA GLY A 167 14.84 -16.70 -12.89
C GLY A 167 13.82 -16.40 -13.98
N ILE A 168 12.69 -17.12 -13.94
CA ILE A 168 11.58 -16.93 -14.86
C ILE A 168 10.98 -15.54 -14.67
N LYS A 169 10.80 -14.82 -15.77
CA LYS A 169 10.10 -13.52 -15.75
C LYS A 169 8.59 -13.72 -15.75
N LEU A 170 7.96 -13.35 -14.66
CA LEU A 170 6.51 -13.32 -14.58
C LEU A 170 5.92 -12.14 -15.37
N SER A 171 4.71 -12.30 -15.89
CA SER A 171 3.93 -11.18 -16.47
C SER A 171 3.58 -10.14 -15.40
N GLY A 172 3.17 -8.94 -15.79
CA GLY A 172 2.71 -7.90 -14.86
C GLY A 172 1.60 -8.40 -13.92
N GLY A 173 0.57 -9.03 -14.50
CA GLY A 173 -0.56 -9.59 -13.74
C GLY A 173 -0.16 -10.75 -12.82
N GLN A 174 0.78 -11.60 -13.24
CA GLN A 174 1.32 -12.67 -12.38
C GLN A 174 2.07 -12.10 -11.18
N ARG A 175 2.95 -11.11 -11.40
CA ARG A 175 3.65 -10.42 -10.29
C ARG A 175 2.68 -9.80 -9.31
N GLN A 176 1.65 -9.13 -9.82
CA GLN A 176 0.65 -8.47 -8.97
C GLN A 176 -0.15 -9.47 -8.15
N ARG A 177 -0.55 -10.61 -8.72
CA ARG A 177 -1.22 -11.68 -7.97
C ARG A 177 -0.31 -12.31 -6.90
N VAL A 178 0.99 -12.42 -7.14
CA VAL A 178 1.96 -12.84 -6.10
C VAL A 178 2.04 -11.79 -4.97
N ALA A 179 2.04 -10.48 -5.28
CA ALA A 179 2.03 -9.43 -4.26
C ALA A 179 0.74 -9.45 -3.44
N ILE A 180 -0.41 -9.69 -4.08
CA ILE A 180 -1.69 -9.86 -3.38
C ILE A 180 -1.66 -11.11 -2.47
N ALA A 181 -1.09 -12.23 -2.94
CA ALA A 181 -0.90 -13.42 -2.11
C ALA A 181 -0.01 -13.16 -0.88
N ARG A 182 1.06 -12.36 -1.04
CA ARG A 182 1.88 -11.88 0.09
C ARG A 182 1.05 -11.10 1.10
N ALA A 183 0.23 -10.16 0.62
CA ALA A 183 -0.62 -9.34 1.48
C ALA A 183 -1.69 -10.20 2.20
N LEU A 184 -2.29 -11.17 1.53
CA LEU A 184 -3.22 -12.13 2.13
C LEU A 184 -2.55 -12.98 3.22
N LEU A 185 -1.31 -13.42 2.98
CA LEU A 185 -0.54 -14.24 3.90
C LEU A 185 -0.15 -13.47 5.18
N ALA A 186 0.11 -12.17 5.05
CA ALA A 186 0.40 -11.27 6.17
C ALA A 186 -0.82 -11.01 7.06
N ASP A 187 -2.04 -11.20 6.55
CA ASP A 187 -3.32 -10.93 7.21
C ASP A 187 -3.38 -9.56 7.93
N PRO A 188 -3.18 -8.44 7.21
CA PRO A 188 -3.07 -7.12 7.80
C PRO A 188 -4.44 -6.57 8.23
N SER A 189 -4.45 -5.71 9.26
CA SER A 189 -5.63 -4.91 9.63
C SER A 189 -5.77 -3.65 8.75
N ILE A 190 -4.66 -3.12 8.25
CA ILE A 190 -4.60 -1.94 7.39
C ILE A 190 -3.98 -2.31 6.05
N LEU A 191 -4.66 -1.96 4.96
CA LEU A 191 -4.23 -2.21 3.60
C LEU A 191 -4.00 -0.90 2.86
N ILE A 192 -2.83 -0.77 2.24
CA ILE A 192 -2.49 0.36 1.38
C ILE A 192 -2.36 -0.18 -0.05
N LEU A 193 -3.17 0.34 -0.95
CA LEU A 193 -3.16 -0.03 -2.36
C LEU A 193 -2.73 1.16 -3.21
N ASP A 194 -1.69 0.98 -4.01
CA ASP A 194 -1.34 1.92 -5.07
C ASP A 194 -1.73 1.27 -6.40
N GLU A 195 -2.90 1.68 -6.91
CA GLU A 195 -3.56 0.98 -8.01
C GLU A 195 -3.03 1.45 -9.36
N ALA A 196 -2.21 0.64 -9.99
CA ALA A 196 -1.94 0.77 -11.41
C ALA A 196 -1.92 -0.60 -12.11
N THR A 197 -2.96 -0.83 -12.83
CA THR A 197 -3.13 -2.01 -13.70
C THR A 197 -3.21 -1.60 -15.17
N SER A 198 -2.76 -0.40 -15.50
CA SER A 198 -2.88 0.22 -16.83
C SER A 198 -2.13 -0.51 -17.96
N SER A 199 -1.36 -1.56 -17.64
CA SER A 199 -0.60 -2.35 -18.61
C SER A 199 -0.97 -3.84 -18.64
N LEU A 200 -2.11 -4.22 -18.05
CA LEU A 200 -2.58 -5.60 -18.05
C LEU A 200 -3.58 -5.84 -19.17
N ASP A 201 -3.57 -7.05 -19.73
CA ASP A 201 -4.66 -7.52 -20.60
C ASP A 201 -5.94 -7.72 -19.77
N ALA A 202 -7.09 -7.74 -20.44
CA ALA A 202 -8.41 -7.75 -19.77
C ALA A 202 -8.63 -8.99 -18.87
N GLU A 203 -8.08 -10.14 -19.25
CA GLU A 203 -8.20 -11.37 -18.44
C GLU A 203 -7.38 -11.29 -17.17
N SER A 204 -6.10 -10.91 -17.28
CA SER A 204 -5.21 -10.68 -16.13
C SER A 204 -5.76 -9.62 -15.21
N GLU A 205 -6.36 -8.56 -15.75
CA GLU A 205 -7.01 -7.51 -15.00
C GLU A 205 -8.16 -8.02 -14.16
N ALA A 206 -9.06 -8.81 -14.75
CA ALA A 206 -10.21 -9.38 -14.02
C ALA A 206 -9.76 -10.26 -12.86
N LEU A 207 -8.72 -11.09 -13.07
CA LEU A 207 -8.15 -11.94 -12.02
C LEU A 207 -7.51 -11.14 -10.88
N VAL A 208 -6.78 -10.08 -11.21
CA VAL A 208 -6.18 -9.17 -10.21
C VAL A 208 -7.27 -8.45 -9.43
N GLN A 209 -8.30 -7.94 -10.11
CA GLN A 209 -9.40 -7.22 -9.46
C GLN A 209 -10.17 -8.13 -8.49
N SER A 210 -10.49 -9.37 -8.90
CA SER A 210 -11.12 -10.36 -8.03
C SER A 210 -10.26 -10.67 -6.79
N ALA A 211 -8.94 -10.81 -6.96
CA ALA A 211 -8.02 -11.04 -5.86
C ALA A 211 -7.95 -9.84 -4.88
N LEU A 212 -7.96 -8.61 -5.40
CA LEU A 212 -8.01 -7.39 -4.58
C LEU A 212 -9.32 -7.31 -3.79
N GLU A 213 -10.45 -7.68 -4.37
CA GLU A 213 -11.73 -7.71 -3.65
C GLU A 213 -11.69 -8.67 -2.44
N VAL A 214 -11.10 -9.86 -2.61
CA VAL A 214 -10.89 -10.79 -1.50
C VAL A 214 -9.95 -10.19 -0.44
N LEU A 215 -8.86 -9.55 -0.89
CA LEU A 215 -7.89 -8.93 0.03
C LEU A 215 -8.50 -7.79 0.84
N MET A 216 -9.38 -6.98 0.27
CA MET A 216 -10.00 -5.83 0.96
C MET A 216 -11.07 -6.20 1.98
N GLN A 217 -11.65 -7.41 1.91
CA GLN A 217 -12.75 -7.81 2.80
C GLN A 217 -12.36 -7.73 4.28
N GLY A 218 -13.14 -6.96 5.05
CA GLY A 218 -12.99 -6.83 6.50
C GLY A 218 -11.76 -6.02 6.95
N ARG A 219 -11.04 -5.36 6.04
CA ARG A 219 -9.82 -4.60 6.33
C ARG A 219 -10.03 -3.12 6.09
N THR A 220 -9.39 -2.29 6.91
CA THR A 220 -9.29 -0.86 6.66
C THR A 220 -8.41 -0.65 5.43
N THR A 221 -8.96 -0.04 4.37
CA THR A 221 -8.27 0.07 3.09
C THR A 221 -8.13 1.52 2.67
N ILE A 222 -6.89 1.91 2.38
CA ILE A 222 -6.59 3.21 1.77
C ILE A 222 -6.02 2.93 0.38
N VAL A 223 -6.73 3.40 -0.65
CA VAL A 223 -6.35 3.14 -2.04
C VAL A 223 -6.06 4.44 -2.79
N ILE A 224 -4.91 4.53 -3.46
CA ILE A 224 -4.65 5.57 -4.45
C ILE A 224 -5.34 5.12 -5.73
N ALA A 225 -6.52 5.69 -5.98
CA ALA A 225 -7.38 5.21 -7.06
C ALA A 225 -7.01 5.85 -8.40
N HIS A 226 -6.72 4.99 -9.37
CA HIS A 226 -6.52 5.34 -10.78
C HIS A 226 -7.63 4.78 -11.69
N ARG A 227 -8.59 4.02 -11.12
CA ARG A 227 -9.68 3.36 -11.85
C ARG A 227 -11.04 3.80 -11.35
N LEU A 228 -11.96 3.97 -12.30
CA LEU A 228 -13.35 4.31 -12.00
C LEU A 228 -14.06 3.22 -11.19
N SER A 229 -13.73 1.94 -11.43
CA SER A 229 -14.31 0.81 -10.69
C SER A 229 -14.00 0.86 -9.20
N THR A 230 -12.76 1.20 -8.84
CA THR A 230 -12.30 1.34 -7.46
C THR A 230 -12.93 2.54 -6.79
N VAL A 231 -12.96 3.68 -7.50
CA VAL A 231 -13.59 4.91 -7.02
C VAL A 231 -15.07 4.71 -6.68
N ARG A 232 -15.80 3.95 -7.50
CA ARG A 232 -17.23 3.66 -7.27
C ARG A 232 -17.50 2.73 -6.11
N LYS A 233 -16.55 1.85 -5.75
CA LYS A 233 -16.68 0.87 -4.66
C LYS A 233 -16.25 1.43 -3.31
N ALA A 234 -15.53 2.55 -3.29
CA ALA A 234 -15.05 3.16 -2.06
C ALA A 234 -16.21 3.71 -1.22
N ASP A 235 -16.16 3.48 0.09
CA ASP A 235 -17.12 4.04 1.04
C ASP A 235 -17.03 5.57 1.07
N ARG A 236 -15.81 6.09 0.90
CA ARG A 236 -15.54 7.52 0.86
C ARG A 236 -14.37 7.85 -0.08
N LEU A 237 -14.53 8.95 -0.79
CA LEU A 237 -13.50 9.57 -1.59
C LEU A 237 -12.92 10.76 -0.86
N VAL A 238 -11.61 10.91 -0.96
CA VAL A 238 -10.86 12.06 -0.46
C VAL A 238 -10.08 12.64 -1.64
N VAL A 239 -10.44 13.85 -2.02
CA VAL A 239 -9.84 14.55 -3.15
C VAL A 239 -8.72 15.45 -2.64
N LEU A 240 -7.50 15.17 -3.09
CA LEU A 240 -6.32 15.96 -2.77
C LEU A 240 -5.96 16.87 -3.94
N ALA A 241 -5.67 18.12 -3.64
CA ALA A 241 -5.05 19.08 -4.55
C ALA A 241 -4.06 19.95 -3.77
N GLU A 242 -2.89 20.19 -4.34
CA GLU A 242 -1.84 21.05 -3.76
C GLU A 242 -1.55 20.73 -2.28
N GLY A 243 -1.46 19.44 -1.96
CA GLY A 243 -1.17 18.95 -0.61
C GLY A 243 -2.29 19.14 0.41
N ARG A 244 -3.52 19.44 -0.01
CA ARG A 244 -4.69 19.67 0.86
C ARG A 244 -5.85 18.79 0.45
N ILE A 245 -6.71 18.49 1.41
CA ILE A 245 -8.01 17.87 1.13
C ILE A 245 -8.97 18.97 0.71
N VAL A 246 -9.45 18.92 -0.53
CA VAL A 246 -10.37 19.92 -1.09
C VAL A 246 -11.82 19.45 -1.11
N GLU A 247 -12.04 18.13 -1.25
CA GLU A 247 -13.38 17.53 -1.26
C GLU A 247 -13.36 16.18 -0.54
N GLN A 248 -14.47 15.84 0.13
CA GLN A 248 -14.69 14.52 0.72
C GLN A 248 -16.16 14.12 0.59
N GLY A 249 -16.42 12.88 0.22
CA GLY A 249 -17.78 12.36 0.12
C GLY A 249 -17.88 11.03 -0.59
N THR A 250 -19.08 10.59 -0.86
CA THR A 250 -19.34 9.44 -1.74
C THR A 250 -19.23 9.86 -3.22
N HIS A 251 -19.08 8.88 -4.10
CA HIS A 251 -19.03 9.09 -5.54
C HIS A 251 -20.17 9.98 -6.04
N ASP A 252 -21.41 9.61 -5.74
CA ASP A 252 -22.59 10.33 -6.22
C ASP A 252 -22.67 11.77 -5.67
N ARG A 253 -22.31 11.95 -4.41
CA ARG A 253 -22.31 13.28 -3.79
C ARG A 253 -21.29 14.21 -4.44
N LEU A 254 -20.07 13.73 -4.67
CA LEU A 254 -19.01 14.56 -5.26
C LEU A 254 -19.28 14.86 -6.74
N LEU A 255 -19.88 13.93 -7.50
CA LEU A 255 -20.36 14.24 -8.86
C LEU A 255 -21.41 15.33 -8.86
N ALA A 256 -22.37 15.28 -7.93
CA ALA A 256 -23.43 16.28 -7.85
C ALA A 256 -22.94 17.67 -7.41
N GLN A 257 -21.74 17.77 -6.81
CA GLN A 257 -21.13 19.04 -6.43
C GLN A 257 -20.47 19.78 -7.59
N ASP A 258 -20.25 19.08 -8.73
CA ASP A 258 -19.60 19.63 -9.94
C ASP A 258 -18.25 20.31 -9.65
N GLY A 259 -17.51 19.73 -8.70
CA GLY A 259 -16.21 20.22 -8.27
C GLY A 259 -15.03 19.55 -8.97
N LEU A 260 -13.84 19.61 -8.36
CA LEU A 260 -12.62 19.01 -8.91
C LEU A 260 -12.77 17.51 -9.18
N TYR A 261 -13.48 16.79 -8.29
CA TYR A 261 -13.76 15.37 -8.51
C TYR A 261 -14.53 15.11 -9.80
N ALA A 262 -15.59 15.87 -10.05
CA ALA A 262 -16.41 15.73 -11.26
C ALA A 262 -15.58 16.00 -12.54
N GLU A 263 -14.71 17.02 -12.50
CA GLU A 263 -13.77 17.33 -13.58
C GLU A 263 -12.81 16.16 -13.85
N LEU A 264 -12.16 15.62 -12.78
CA LEU A 264 -11.23 14.50 -12.90
C LEU A 264 -11.93 13.23 -13.43
N TYR A 265 -13.15 12.97 -12.96
CA TYR A 265 -13.95 11.85 -13.40
C TYR A 265 -14.34 11.95 -14.89
N GLY A 266 -14.74 13.14 -15.34
CA GLY A 266 -15.05 13.40 -16.75
C GLY A 266 -13.86 13.13 -17.68
N ARG A 267 -12.68 13.61 -17.30
CA ARG A 267 -11.43 13.37 -18.07
C ARG A 267 -11.04 11.89 -18.18
N GLN A 268 -11.34 11.07 -17.14
CA GLN A 268 -11.07 9.63 -17.17
C GLN A 268 -12.05 8.84 -18.06
N LEU A 269 -13.24 9.38 -18.33
CA LEU A 269 -14.21 8.76 -19.24
C LEU A 269 -13.90 9.05 -20.73
N GLU A 270 -13.13 10.11 -20.98
CA GLU A 270 -12.75 10.54 -22.34
C GLU A 270 -11.41 9.92 -22.81
N ALA A 271 -10.64 9.29 -21.92
CA ALA A 271 -9.34 8.67 -22.19
C ALA A 271 -9.44 7.17 -22.39
#